data_def0f349f8de376491026644002f5aff
#
_entry.id   def0f349f8de376491026644002f5aff
#
_cell.length_a   1.000
_cell.length_b   1.000
_cell.length_c   1.000
_cell.angle_alpha   90.00
_cell.angle_beta   90.00
_cell.angle_gamma   90.00
#
_symmetry.space_group_name_H-M   'P 1'
#
loop_
_entity.id
_entity.type
_entity.pdbx_description
1 polymer ?
#
loop_
_entity_poly.entity_id
_entity_poly.type
_entity_poly.pdbx_seq_one_letter_code
_entity_poly.pdbx_strand_id
1 'polypeptide(L)'
;MQTDDLEQKKLVYLYLMNYAKTQPELVILAVNTFVKDTDDPNPLVRALAIRTMGCLRAEKIIDYLCDPLQKCLRDENPYVRKTAALCVAKLYDLKPELVIDNGFLQQLQDMISDSNPMVSENFDYEHRLFLMCYQVVANTVAALTDIHIAATSQPSTSLSDPGIFIITASILNKLLIALNECSEWGRVAILNALARYVAQDDKESEHICERVVPQFQHVNGSVVLAAVKVCFLSSFRSRIKGSPRPCFRSL
;
A
#
# COMPACT_ATOMS: atom_id res chain seq x y z
N MET A 1 -6.14 -8.97 28.92
CA MET A 1 -6.27 -8.62 27.50
C MET A 1 -7.56 -9.12 26.84
N GLN A 2 -8.32 -9.97 27.52
CA GLN A 2 -9.63 -10.38 27.04
C GLN A 2 -10.67 -9.33 27.44
N THR A 3 -10.82 -8.31 26.62
CA THR A 3 -11.89 -7.32 26.73
C THR A 3 -12.58 -7.23 25.36
N ASP A 4 -13.91 -7.12 25.38
CA ASP A 4 -14.71 -6.94 24.17
C ASP A 4 -14.77 -5.46 23.75
N ASP A 5 -14.28 -4.55 24.61
CA ASP A 5 -14.24 -3.13 24.33
C ASP A 5 -13.04 -2.80 23.41
N LEU A 6 -13.37 -2.33 22.19
CA LEU A 6 -12.39 -1.95 21.17
C LEU A 6 -11.48 -0.81 21.61
N GLU A 7 -11.99 0.17 22.38
CA GLU A 7 -11.19 1.31 22.83
C GLU A 7 -10.14 0.88 23.87
N GLN A 8 -10.51 0.00 24.78
CA GLN A 8 -9.56 -0.58 25.72
C GLN A 8 -8.50 -1.42 25.00
N LYS A 9 -8.90 -2.25 24.00
CA LYS A 9 -7.94 -3.00 23.17
C LYS A 9 -6.94 -2.07 22.48
N LYS A 10 -7.42 -0.97 21.89
CA LYS A 10 -6.53 0.01 21.23
C LYS A 10 -5.49 0.59 22.20
N LEU A 11 -5.90 0.96 23.41
CA LEU A 11 -5.00 1.51 24.42
C LEU A 11 -3.95 0.49 24.88
N VAL A 12 -4.36 -0.74 25.13
CA VAL A 12 -3.44 -1.82 25.53
C VAL A 12 -2.44 -2.12 24.40
N TYR A 13 -2.90 -2.18 23.15
CA TYR A 13 -2.04 -2.44 22.01
C TYR A 13 -1.06 -1.30 21.74
N LEU A 14 -1.50 -0.06 21.91
CA LEU A 14 -0.63 1.12 21.85
C LEU A 14 0.44 1.08 22.94
N TYR A 15 0.07 0.70 24.16
CA TYR A 15 1.02 0.52 25.25
C TYR A 15 2.09 -0.53 24.87
N LEU A 16 1.67 -1.70 24.38
CA LEU A 16 2.59 -2.75 23.99
C LEU A 16 3.52 -2.33 22.85
N MET A 17 3.02 -1.59 21.83
CA MET A 17 3.87 -1.07 20.77
C MET A 17 4.95 -0.10 21.29
N ASN A 18 4.61 0.76 22.25
CA ASN A 18 5.55 1.73 22.80
C ASN A 18 6.63 1.07 23.67
N TYR A 19 6.26 0.04 24.41
CA TYR A 19 7.17 -0.63 25.35
C TYR A 19 7.84 -1.89 24.81
N ALA A 20 7.49 -2.31 23.59
CA ALA A 20 8.04 -3.52 22.95
C ALA A 20 9.57 -3.50 22.86
N LYS A 21 10.16 -2.32 22.63
CA LYS A 21 11.61 -2.18 22.51
C LYS A 21 12.35 -2.31 23.85
N THR A 22 11.70 -1.88 24.92
CA THR A 22 12.31 -1.91 26.28
C THR A 22 12.06 -3.22 27.00
N GLN A 23 10.94 -3.89 26.70
CA GLN A 23 10.51 -5.11 27.38
C GLN A 23 10.00 -6.16 26.37
N PRO A 24 10.86 -6.71 25.50
CA PRO A 24 10.45 -7.66 24.45
C PRO A 24 9.84 -8.95 25.01
N GLU A 25 10.22 -9.36 26.20
CA GLU A 25 9.70 -10.57 26.87
C GLU A 25 8.20 -10.47 27.19
N LEU A 26 7.71 -9.30 27.59
CA LEU A 26 6.28 -9.09 27.84
C LEU A 26 5.46 -9.13 26.55
N VAL A 27 6.04 -8.65 25.48
CA VAL A 27 5.37 -8.62 24.18
C VAL A 27 5.21 -10.02 23.60
N ILE A 28 6.18 -10.91 23.81
CA ILE A 28 6.10 -12.33 23.40
C ILE A 28 4.88 -13.02 24.05
N LEU A 29 4.62 -12.73 25.33
CA LEU A 29 3.44 -13.27 26.02
C LEU A 29 2.11 -12.81 25.39
N ALA A 30 2.11 -11.66 24.72
CA ALA A 30 0.94 -11.12 24.06
C ALA A 30 0.70 -11.67 22.64
N VAL A 31 1.69 -12.33 22.01
CA VAL A 31 1.62 -12.81 20.62
C VAL A 31 0.41 -13.73 20.40
N ASN A 32 0.20 -14.67 21.31
CA ASN A 32 -0.96 -15.60 21.19
C ASN A 32 -2.30 -14.85 21.20
N THR A 33 -2.40 -13.74 21.95
CA THR A 33 -3.61 -12.91 21.95
C THR A 33 -3.76 -12.18 20.62
N PHE A 34 -2.67 -11.63 20.06
CA PHE A 34 -2.70 -10.99 18.75
C PHE A 34 -3.12 -11.96 17.65
N VAL A 35 -2.53 -13.16 17.62
CA VAL A 35 -2.90 -14.21 16.65
C VAL A 35 -4.37 -14.59 16.78
N LYS A 36 -4.89 -14.76 18.02
CA LYS A 36 -6.32 -15.01 18.23
C LYS A 36 -7.20 -13.86 17.74
N ASP A 37 -6.79 -12.62 17.98
CA ASP A 37 -7.55 -11.43 17.58
C ASP A 37 -7.50 -11.19 16.05
N THR A 38 -6.60 -11.82 15.30
CA THR A 38 -6.66 -11.82 13.83
C THR A 38 -7.79 -12.70 13.26
N ASP A 39 -8.37 -13.55 14.06
CA ASP A 39 -9.54 -14.39 13.73
C ASP A 39 -10.86 -13.87 14.37
N ASP A 40 -10.84 -12.68 14.98
CA ASP A 40 -12.01 -12.06 15.62
C ASP A 40 -13.13 -11.79 14.58
N PRO A 41 -14.41 -12.00 14.92
CA PRO A 41 -15.52 -11.67 14.02
C PRO A 41 -15.57 -10.19 13.61
N ASN A 42 -15.06 -9.28 14.46
CA ASN A 42 -15.02 -7.85 14.18
C ASN A 42 -13.79 -7.49 13.31
N PRO A 43 -13.97 -7.00 12.07
CA PRO A 43 -12.86 -6.63 11.18
C PRO A 43 -11.96 -5.51 11.73
N LEU A 44 -12.48 -4.65 12.61
CA LEU A 44 -11.68 -3.62 13.26
C LEU A 44 -10.68 -4.21 14.24
N VAL A 45 -11.06 -5.29 14.94
CA VAL A 45 -10.15 -6.01 15.85
C VAL A 45 -9.09 -6.76 15.03
N ARG A 46 -9.49 -7.46 13.96
CA ARG A 46 -8.54 -8.14 13.07
C ARG A 46 -7.50 -7.17 12.49
N ALA A 47 -7.96 -6.04 11.98
CA ALA A 47 -7.07 -5.01 11.44
C ALA A 47 -6.16 -4.38 12.51
N LEU A 48 -6.66 -4.18 13.72
CA LEU A 48 -5.88 -3.66 14.84
C LEU A 48 -4.78 -4.65 15.26
N ALA A 49 -5.11 -5.94 15.34
CA ALA A 49 -4.16 -6.99 15.68
C ALA A 49 -3.03 -7.08 14.66
N ILE A 50 -3.34 -7.20 13.36
CA ILE A 50 -2.30 -7.31 12.31
C ILE A 50 -1.44 -6.04 12.22
N ARG A 51 -2.04 -4.85 12.36
CA ARG A 51 -1.32 -3.59 12.40
C ARG A 51 -0.32 -3.53 13.56
N THR A 52 -0.76 -3.99 14.74
CA THR A 52 0.08 -3.99 15.94
C THR A 52 1.24 -4.95 15.77
N MET A 53 0.99 -6.17 15.33
CA MET A 53 2.05 -7.16 15.05
C MET A 53 3.07 -6.63 14.05
N GLY A 54 2.65 -6.00 12.96
CA GLY A 54 3.55 -5.38 11.98
C GLY A 54 4.33 -4.15 12.49
N CYS A 55 3.89 -3.52 13.58
CA CYS A 55 4.60 -2.41 14.21
C CYS A 55 5.60 -2.88 15.30
N LEU A 56 5.43 -4.09 15.81
CA LEU A 56 6.31 -4.69 16.81
C LEU A 56 7.59 -5.18 16.12
N ARG A 57 8.64 -4.37 16.20
CA ARG A 57 9.95 -4.68 15.58
C ARG A 57 10.78 -5.63 16.48
N ALA A 58 10.20 -6.76 16.85
CA ALA A 58 10.87 -7.79 17.65
C ALA A 58 11.07 -9.05 16.80
N GLU A 59 12.31 -9.46 16.59
CA GLU A 59 12.66 -10.59 15.72
C GLU A 59 11.92 -11.89 16.08
N LYS A 60 11.74 -12.15 17.38
CA LYS A 60 11.02 -13.33 17.87
C LYS A 60 9.52 -13.36 17.51
N ILE A 61 8.93 -12.24 17.12
CA ILE A 61 7.51 -12.12 16.77
C ILE A 61 7.31 -12.30 15.27
N ILE A 62 8.33 -12.01 14.48
CA ILE A 62 8.25 -12.03 13.01
C ILE A 62 7.84 -13.40 12.50
N ASP A 63 8.33 -14.47 13.09
CA ASP A 63 8.03 -15.84 12.68
C ASP A 63 6.54 -16.19 12.90
N TYR A 64 5.89 -15.56 13.88
CA TYR A 64 4.45 -15.73 14.14
C TYR A 64 3.56 -14.78 13.31
N LEU A 65 4.14 -13.83 12.59
CA LEU A 65 3.39 -12.84 11.82
C LEU A 65 2.97 -13.38 10.44
N CYS A 66 3.75 -14.28 9.84
CA CYS A 66 3.57 -14.68 8.44
C CYS A 66 2.19 -15.29 8.16
N ASP A 67 1.75 -16.27 8.96
CA ASP A 67 0.47 -16.94 8.76
C ASP A 67 -0.74 -16.00 8.95
N PRO A 68 -0.83 -15.20 10.06
CA PRO A 68 -1.87 -14.20 10.21
C PRO A 68 -1.87 -13.15 9.10
N LEU A 69 -0.70 -12.74 8.64
CA LEU A 69 -0.57 -11.75 7.57
C LEU A 69 -1.11 -12.28 6.25
N GLN A 70 -0.80 -13.53 5.91
CA GLN A 70 -1.31 -14.19 4.70
C GLN A 70 -2.84 -14.31 4.72
N LYS A 71 -3.42 -14.63 5.88
CA LYS A 71 -4.88 -14.63 6.08
C LYS A 71 -5.47 -13.24 5.87
N CYS A 72 -4.92 -12.22 6.54
CA CYS A 72 -5.43 -10.86 6.49
C CYS A 72 -5.31 -10.21 5.10
N LEU A 73 -4.34 -10.60 4.26
CA LEU A 73 -4.24 -10.16 2.87
C LEU A 73 -5.39 -10.69 2.00
N ARG A 74 -6.00 -11.81 2.38
CA ARG A 74 -7.13 -12.44 1.69
C ARG A 74 -8.46 -12.24 2.42
N ASP A 75 -8.50 -11.39 3.45
CA ASP A 75 -9.70 -11.12 4.24
C ASP A 75 -10.82 -10.56 3.35
N GLU A 76 -12.05 -10.93 3.65
CA GLU A 76 -13.25 -10.42 2.95
C GLU A 76 -13.36 -8.91 3.10
N ASN A 77 -12.99 -8.37 4.27
CA ASN A 77 -13.11 -6.96 4.58
C ASN A 77 -11.92 -6.14 4.02
N PRO A 78 -12.16 -5.14 3.17
CA PRO A 78 -11.11 -4.32 2.57
C PRO A 78 -10.31 -3.51 3.60
N TYR A 79 -10.88 -3.19 4.76
CA TYR A 79 -10.16 -2.48 5.82
C TYR A 79 -9.02 -3.34 6.40
N VAL A 80 -9.25 -4.65 6.53
CA VAL A 80 -8.21 -5.60 6.97
C VAL A 80 -7.14 -5.75 5.89
N ARG A 81 -7.56 -5.96 4.62
CA ARG A 81 -6.62 -6.10 3.50
C ARG A 81 -5.69 -4.90 3.33
N LYS A 82 -6.22 -3.66 3.37
CA LYS A 82 -5.39 -2.46 3.24
C LYS A 82 -4.36 -2.33 4.36
N THR A 83 -4.73 -2.75 5.57
CA THR A 83 -3.84 -2.71 6.74
C THR A 83 -2.76 -3.77 6.63
N ALA A 84 -3.12 -4.97 6.20
CA ALA A 84 -2.19 -6.07 5.95
C ALA A 84 -1.15 -5.72 4.86
N ALA A 85 -1.57 -5.06 3.77
CA ALA A 85 -0.65 -4.62 2.72
C ALA A 85 0.48 -3.73 3.26
N LEU A 86 0.16 -2.77 4.12
CA LEU A 86 1.18 -1.92 4.76
C LEU A 86 2.08 -2.70 5.74
N CYS A 87 1.56 -3.78 6.34
CA CYS A 87 2.37 -4.63 7.22
C CYS A 87 3.41 -5.44 6.44
N VAL A 88 3.11 -5.83 5.19
CA VAL A 88 4.11 -6.50 4.32
C VAL A 88 5.32 -5.60 4.09
N ALA A 89 5.13 -4.30 3.81
CA ALA A 89 6.26 -3.38 3.64
C ALA A 89 7.12 -3.28 4.90
N LYS A 90 6.48 -3.22 6.08
CA LYS A 90 7.21 -3.20 7.35
C LYS A 90 7.93 -4.52 7.65
N LEU A 91 7.36 -5.66 7.24
CA LEU A 91 8.01 -6.95 7.36
C LEU A 91 9.23 -7.02 6.44
N TYR A 92 9.14 -6.46 5.23
CA TYR A 92 10.25 -6.39 4.28
C TYR A 92 11.44 -5.61 4.85
N ASP A 93 11.20 -4.49 5.54
CA ASP A 93 12.26 -3.70 6.20
C ASP A 93 13.02 -4.49 7.26
N LEU A 94 12.38 -5.50 7.86
CA LEU A 94 12.96 -6.30 8.94
C LEU A 94 13.61 -7.60 8.43
N LYS A 95 12.90 -8.33 7.57
CA LYS A 95 13.34 -9.63 7.01
C LYS A 95 12.83 -9.76 5.55
N PRO A 96 13.57 -9.25 4.56
CA PRO A 96 13.18 -9.33 3.15
C PRO A 96 12.97 -10.77 2.66
N GLU A 97 13.80 -11.69 3.13
CA GLU A 97 13.77 -13.12 2.74
C GLU A 97 12.39 -13.73 3.00
N LEU A 98 11.81 -13.47 4.19
CA LEU A 98 10.49 -14.01 4.54
C LEU A 98 9.36 -13.48 3.63
N VAL A 99 9.46 -12.25 3.17
CA VAL A 99 8.46 -11.67 2.26
C VAL A 99 8.52 -12.33 0.89
N ILE A 100 9.71 -12.69 0.44
CA ILE A 100 9.95 -13.35 -0.84
C ILE A 100 9.52 -14.81 -0.76
N ASP A 101 10.00 -15.54 0.25
CA ASP A 101 9.76 -16.97 0.43
C ASP A 101 8.25 -17.28 0.60
N ASN A 102 7.52 -16.42 1.29
CA ASN A 102 6.07 -16.56 1.47
C ASN A 102 5.24 -16.03 0.29
N GLY A 103 5.85 -15.50 -0.77
CA GLY A 103 5.16 -15.01 -1.95
C GLY A 103 4.29 -13.77 -1.72
N PHE A 104 4.56 -12.98 -0.69
CA PHE A 104 3.75 -11.79 -0.37
C PHE A 104 3.80 -10.73 -1.47
N LEU A 105 4.91 -10.63 -2.23
CA LEU A 105 5.01 -9.70 -3.36
C LEU A 105 4.00 -10.01 -4.45
N GLN A 106 3.84 -11.30 -4.79
CA GLN A 106 2.84 -11.73 -5.77
C GLN A 106 1.42 -11.44 -5.27
N GLN A 107 1.15 -11.71 -4.00
CA GLN A 107 -0.17 -11.41 -3.41
C GLN A 107 -0.49 -9.91 -3.45
N LEU A 108 0.48 -9.04 -3.19
CA LEU A 108 0.28 -7.60 -3.33
C LEU A 108 -0.01 -7.19 -4.79
N GLN A 109 0.68 -7.78 -5.77
CA GLN A 109 0.40 -7.52 -7.18
C GLN A 109 -1.00 -8.00 -7.58
N ASP A 110 -1.41 -9.16 -7.11
CA ASP A 110 -2.75 -9.71 -7.35
C ASP A 110 -3.83 -8.80 -6.74
N MET A 111 -3.60 -8.24 -5.55
CA MET A 111 -4.52 -7.29 -4.90
C MET A 111 -4.76 -6.01 -5.71
N ILE A 112 -3.79 -5.54 -6.49
CA ILE A 112 -4.00 -4.42 -7.41
C ILE A 112 -4.87 -4.87 -8.60
N SER A 113 -4.68 -6.10 -9.06
CA SER A 113 -5.38 -6.63 -10.22
C SER A 113 -6.83 -7.00 -9.91
N ASP A 114 -7.08 -7.50 -8.71
CA ASP A 114 -8.34 -8.11 -8.28
C ASP A 114 -9.39 -7.12 -7.74
N SER A 115 -9.11 -5.83 -7.79
CA SER A 115 -10.02 -4.77 -7.29
C SER A 115 -11.25 -4.62 -8.18
N ASN A 116 -12.04 -5.70 -8.31
CA ASN A 116 -13.39 -5.60 -8.81
C ASN A 116 -14.31 -5.24 -7.64
N PRO A 117 -14.95 -4.06 -7.63
CA PRO A 117 -16.05 -3.82 -6.72
C PRO A 117 -17.16 -4.78 -7.14
N MET A 118 -17.44 -5.81 -6.34
CA MET A 118 -18.66 -6.57 -6.49
C MET A 118 -19.83 -5.61 -6.27
N VAL A 119 -20.58 -5.37 -7.32
CA VAL A 119 -21.76 -4.50 -7.33
C VAL A 119 -22.88 -5.28 -6.64
N SER A 120 -23.32 -4.84 -5.47
CA SER A 120 -24.52 -5.27 -4.81
C SER A 120 -25.53 -4.12 -4.69
N GLU A 121 -26.81 -4.42 -4.53
CA GLU A 121 -27.92 -3.47 -4.80
C GLU A 121 -28.20 -2.40 -3.72
N ASN A 122 -27.35 -2.22 -2.68
CA ASN A 122 -27.55 -1.25 -1.59
C ASN A 122 -26.61 -0.05 -1.69
N PHE A 123 -27.10 1.04 -2.25
CA PHE A 123 -26.34 2.22 -2.70
C PHE A 123 -25.42 2.88 -1.64
N ASP A 124 -25.83 3.03 -0.39
CA ASP A 124 -25.02 3.73 0.63
C ASP A 124 -23.89 2.89 1.22
N TYR A 125 -24.12 1.62 1.42
CA TYR A 125 -23.11 0.69 1.93
C TYR A 125 -22.06 0.40 0.86
N GLU A 126 -22.48 0.34 -0.39
CA GLU A 126 -21.64 0.09 -1.56
C GLU A 126 -20.66 1.22 -1.85
N HIS A 127 -21.11 2.46 -1.77
CA HIS A 127 -20.23 3.60 -2.02
C HIS A 127 -19.07 3.63 -1.01
N ARG A 128 -19.33 3.32 0.26
CA ARG A 128 -18.26 3.18 1.27
C ARG A 128 -17.33 2.00 1.00
N LEU A 129 -17.88 0.86 0.59
CA LEU A 129 -17.09 -0.32 0.25
C LEU A 129 -16.24 -0.10 -0.99
N PHE A 130 -16.81 0.55 -1.99
CA PHE A 130 -16.14 0.97 -3.23
C PHE A 130 -14.95 1.91 -2.96
N LEU A 131 -15.15 2.95 -2.15
CA LEU A 131 -14.06 3.84 -1.73
C LEU A 131 -12.98 3.09 -0.94
N MET A 132 -13.36 2.10 -0.13
CA MET A 132 -12.40 1.28 0.61
C MET A 132 -11.58 0.38 -0.31
N CYS A 133 -12.13 -0.13 -1.40
CA CYS A 133 -11.39 -0.91 -2.38
C CYS A 133 -10.27 -0.07 -3.04
N TYR A 134 -10.54 1.17 -3.40
CA TYR A 134 -9.47 2.06 -3.91
C TYR A 134 -8.41 2.38 -2.87
N GLN A 135 -8.77 2.42 -1.58
CA GLN A 135 -7.77 2.55 -0.50
C GLN A 135 -6.90 1.29 -0.38
N VAL A 136 -7.44 0.09 -0.66
CA VAL A 136 -6.62 -1.14 -0.74
C VAL A 136 -5.60 -1.01 -1.86
N VAL A 137 -6.01 -0.61 -3.07
CA VAL A 137 -5.11 -0.38 -4.20
C VAL A 137 -4.01 0.63 -3.82
N ALA A 138 -4.39 1.79 -3.27
CA ALA A 138 -3.45 2.83 -2.90
C ALA A 138 -2.42 2.37 -1.86
N ASN A 139 -2.87 1.65 -0.81
CA ASN A 139 -1.98 1.14 0.23
C ASN A 139 -1.08 0.01 -0.29
N THR A 140 -1.59 -0.81 -1.20
CA THR A 140 -0.82 -1.87 -1.85
C THR A 140 0.28 -1.28 -2.73
N VAL A 141 -0.05 -0.23 -3.50
CA VAL A 141 0.93 0.51 -4.32
C VAL A 141 1.96 1.21 -3.44
N ALA A 142 1.54 1.80 -2.31
CA ALA A 142 2.46 2.38 -1.33
C ALA A 142 3.43 1.31 -0.81
N ALA A 143 2.93 0.16 -0.38
CA ALA A 143 3.75 -0.94 0.12
C ALA A 143 4.76 -1.45 -0.92
N LEU A 144 4.31 -1.71 -2.15
CA LEU A 144 5.21 -2.14 -3.24
C LEU A 144 6.24 -1.08 -3.60
N THR A 145 5.87 0.20 -3.54
CA THR A 145 6.78 1.32 -3.79
C THR A 145 7.85 1.41 -2.71
N ASP A 146 7.47 1.27 -1.44
CA ASP A 146 8.40 1.30 -0.31
C ASP A 146 9.35 0.10 -0.36
N ILE A 147 8.84 -1.11 -0.65
CA ILE A 147 9.65 -2.31 -0.84
C ILE A 147 10.66 -2.13 -1.99
N HIS A 148 10.22 -1.56 -3.10
CA HIS A 148 11.11 -1.30 -4.24
C HIS A 148 12.21 -0.28 -3.89
N ILE A 149 11.90 0.76 -3.10
CA ILE A 149 12.89 1.73 -2.60
C ILE A 149 13.88 1.03 -1.66
N ALA A 150 13.39 0.24 -0.73
CA ALA A 150 14.22 -0.49 0.22
C ALA A 150 15.17 -1.46 -0.50
N ALA A 151 14.67 -2.22 -1.48
CA ALA A 151 15.48 -3.12 -2.30
C ALA A 151 16.58 -2.41 -3.10
N THR A 152 16.26 -1.25 -3.67
CA THR A 152 17.25 -0.47 -4.45
C THR A 152 18.28 0.26 -3.59
N SER A 153 17.98 0.47 -2.30
CA SER A 153 18.88 1.12 -1.34
C SER A 153 19.91 0.19 -0.72
N GLN A 154 19.71 -1.13 -0.82
CA GLN A 154 20.62 -2.16 -0.28
C GLN A 154 21.44 -2.80 -1.39
N PRO A 155 22.74 -2.48 -1.55
CA PRO A 155 23.59 -3.00 -2.64
C PRO A 155 23.98 -4.47 -2.49
N SER A 156 23.63 -5.12 -1.38
CA SER A 156 24.07 -6.47 -1.02
C SER A 156 23.06 -7.59 -1.34
N THR A 157 21.84 -7.28 -1.68
CA THR A 157 20.88 -8.27 -2.16
C THR A 157 20.92 -8.34 -3.67
N SER A 158 21.19 -9.52 -4.23
CA SER A 158 21.12 -9.84 -5.66
C SER A 158 19.70 -9.66 -6.26
N LEU A 159 18.83 -9.03 -5.55
CA LEU A 159 17.48 -8.58 -5.91
C LEU A 159 17.47 -7.19 -6.56
N SER A 160 18.53 -6.86 -7.30
CA SER A 160 18.50 -5.77 -8.29
C SER A 160 17.56 -6.12 -9.46
N ASP A 161 16.57 -6.97 -9.19
CA ASP A 161 15.62 -7.41 -10.19
C ASP A 161 14.57 -6.30 -10.40
N PRO A 162 14.48 -5.72 -11.61
CA PRO A 162 13.47 -4.71 -11.93
C PRO A 162 12.02 -5.21 -11.80
N GLY A 163 11.84 -6.47 -11.38
CA GLY A 163 10.57 -7.18 -11.33
C GLY A 163 9.72 -7.00 -10.07
N ILE A 164 10.22 -6.34 -9.00
CA ILE A 164 9.47 -6.24 -7.73
C ILE A 164 8.15 -5.47 -7.89
N PHE A 165 8.13 -4.43 -8.69
CA PHE A 165 6.91 -3.69 -9.00
C PHE A 165 6.89 -3.25 -10.47
N ILE A 166 6.20 -4.03 -11.30
CA ILE A 166 6.01 -3.73 -12.72
C ILE A 166 4.60 -3.17 -12.91
N ILE A 167 4.51 -1.92 -13.35
CA ILE A 167 3.24 -1.32 -13.73
C ILE A 167 2.95 -1.73 -15.18
N THR A 168 1.96 -2.59 -15.38
CA THR A 168 1.43 -2.94 -16.70
C THR A 168 0.38 -1.92 -17.15
N ALA A 169 0.04 -1.89 -18.44
CA ALA A 169 -1.01 -1.01 -18.96
C ALA A 169 -2.37 -1.19 -18.25
N SER A 170 -2.70 -2.43 -17.85
CA SER A 170 -3.91 -2.72 -17.07
C SER A 170 -3.84 -2.10 -15.67
N ILE A 171 -2.71 -2.25 -14.98
CA ILE A 171 -2.47 -1.65 -13.67
C ILE A 171 -2.49 -0.12 -13.78
N LEU A 172 -1.83 0.45 -14.79
CA LEU A 172 -1.83 1.89 -15.04
C LEU A 172 -3.24 2.48 -15.11
N ASN A 173 -4.12 1.88 -15.91
CA ASN A 173 -5.50 2.34 -16.03
C ASN A 173 -6.25 2.29 -14.69
N LYS A 174 -6.06 1.22 -13.91
CA LYS A 174 -6.64 1.11 -12.56
C LYS A 174 -6.13 2.19 -11.62
N LEU A 175 -4.83 2.49 -11.65
CA LEU A 175 -4.24 3.55 -10.84
C LEU A 175 -4.77 4.94 -11.21
N LEU A 176 -4.94 5.23 -12.51
CA LEU A 176 -5.50 6.49 -12.97
C LEU A 176 -6.98 6.68 -12.58
N ILE A 177 -7.75 5.59 -12.52
CA ILE A 177 -9.12 5.62 -11.99
C ILE A 177 -9.09 5.83 -10.48
N ALA A 178 -8.29 5.05 -9.75
CA ALA A 178 -8.17 5.12 -8.31
C ALA A 178 -7.67 6.49 -7.81
N LEU A 179 -6.89 7.22 -8.62
CA LEU A 179 -6.33 8.52 -8.27
C LEU A 179 -7.39 9.55 -7.85
N ASN A 180 -8.56 9.53 -8.47
CA ASN A 180 -9.64 10.47 -8.16
C ASN A 180 -10.45 10.06 -6.94
N GLU A 181 -10.54 8.76 -6.66
CA GLU A 181 -11.39 8.19 -5.62
C GLU A 181 -10.66 7.96 -4.28
N CYS A 182 -9.34 8.06 -4.28
CA CYS A 182 -8.53 7.85 -3.10
C CYS A 182 -8.48 9.07 -2.17
N SER A 183 -8.17 8.79 -0.89
CA SER A 183 -7.76 9.82 0.06
C SER A 183 -6.48 10.53 -0.40
N GLU A 184 -6.19 11.70 0.16
CA GLU A 184 -4.98 12.48 -0.16
C GLU A 184 -3.69 11.66 -0.08
N TRP A 185 -3.55 10.85 0.96
CA TRP A 185 -2.41 9.94 1.13
C TRP A 185 -2.32 8.89 0.03
N GLY A 186 -3.48 8.33 -0.37
CA GLY A 186 -3.56 7.40 -1.49
C GLY A 186 -3.16 8.05 -2.80
N ARG A 187 -3.59 9.29 -3.05
CA ARG A 187 -3.19 10.07 -4.23
C ARG A 187 -1.68 10.28 -4.29
N VAL A 188 -1.06 10.67 -3.18
CA VAL A 188 0.40 10.82 -3.10
C VAL A 188 1.12 9.50 -3.40
N ALA A 189 0.66 8.38 -2.85
CA ALA A 189 1.25 7.06 -3.10
C ALA A 189 1.15 6.68 -4.58
N ILE A 190 -0.03 6.82 -5.20
CA ILE A 190 -0.25 6.53 -6.62
C ILE A 190 0.62 7.44 -7.50
N LEU A 191 0.64 8.74 -7.23
CA LEU A 191 1.44 9.70 -8.00
C LEU A 191 2.95 9.39 -7.89
N ASN A 192 3.45 9.01 -6.72
CA ASN A 192 4.84 8.60 -6.56
C ASN A 192 5.17 7.32 -7.34
N ALA A 193 4.26 6.38 -7.44
CA ALA A 193 4.41 5.19 -8.28
C ALA A 193 4.41 5.58 -9.77
N LEU A 194 3.47 6.42 -10.22
CA LEU A 194 3.40 6.92 -11.60
C LEU A 194 4.63 7.73 -12.00
N ALA A 195 5.26 8.47 -11.07
CA ALA A 195 6.50 9.20 -11.34
C ALA A 195 7.67 8.29 -11.72
N ARG A 196 7.63 7.00 -11.33
CA ARG A 196 8.65 6.00 -11.71
C ARG A 196 8.31 5.29 -13.00
N TYR A 197 7.06 5.26 -13.38
CA TYR A 197 6.60 4.60 -14.59
C TYR A 197 7.21 5.28 -15.83
N VAL A 198 7.65 4.47 -16.78
CA VAL A 198 8.17 4.92 -18.06
C VAL A 198 7.14 4.57 -19.12
N ALA A 199 6.42 5.58 -19.60
CA ALA A 199 5.45 5.41 -20.68
C ALA A 199 6.09 4.78 -21.92
N GLN A 200 5.39 3.86 -22.56
CA GLN A 200 5.86 3.19 -23.77
C GLN A 200 5.80 4.14 -24.96
N ASP A 201 4.67 4.86 -25.08
CA ASP A 201 4.38 5.78 -26.16
C ASP A 201 4.10 7.20 -25.65
N ASP A 202 4.24 8.19 -26.55
CA ASP A 202 3.91 9.59 -26.25
C ASP A 202 2.42 9.78 -25.94
N LYS A 203 1.54 9.03 -26.59
CA LYS A 203 0.09 9.05 -26.30
C LYS A 203 -0.24 8.59 -24.89
N GLU A 204 0.44 7.57 -24.41
CA GLU A 204 0.29 7.10 -23.03
C GLU A 204 0.79 8.14 -22.04
N SER A 205 1.92 8.79 -22.33
CA SER A 205 2.43 9.91 -21.53
C SER A 205 1.46 11.08 -21.47
N GLU A 206 0.84 11.44 -22.59
CA GLU A 206 -0.17 12.51 -22.68
C GLU A 206 -1.40 12.13 -21.87
N HIS A 207 -1.91 10.90 -22.00
CA HIS A 207 -3.04 10.40 -21.24
C HIS A 207 -2.78 10.43 -19.71
N ILE A 208 -1.58 10.05 -19.27
CA ILE A 208 -1.20 10.15 -17.84
C ILE A 208 -1.23 11.62 -17.40
N CYS A 209 -0.63 12.52 -18.18
CA CYS A 209 -0.58 13.94 -17.84
C CYS A 209 -1.98 14.55 -17.75
N GLU A 210 -2.88 14.26 -18.70
CA GLU A 210 -4.27 14.74 -18.69
C GLU A 210 -5.01 14.35 -17.41
N ARG A 211 -4.79 13.12 -16.92
CA ARG A 211 -5.40 12.64 -15.68
C ARG A 211 -4.77 13.23 -14.41
N VAL A 212 -3.51 13.63 -14.47
CA VAL A 212 -2.76 14.17 -13.34
C VAL A 212 -2.90 15.69 -13.21
N VAL A 213 -3.07 16.44 -14.31
CA VAL A 213 -3.21 17.91 -14.31
C VAL A 213 -4.27 18.44 -13.35
N PRO A 214 -5.46 17.84 -13.19
CA PRO A 214 -6.45 18.31 -12.22
C PRO A 214 -5.94 18.33 -10.78
N GLN A 215 -4.94 17.49 -10.43
CA GLN A 215 -4.35 17.43 -9.10
C GLN A 215 -3.47 18.65 -8.76
N PHE A 216 -3.12 19.50 -9.73
CA PHE A 216 -2.38 20.74 -9.49
C PHE A 216 -3.19 21.78 -8.70
N GLN A 217 -4.52 21.69 -8.75
CA GLN A 217 -5.43 22.57 -8.01
C GLN A 217 -5.84 22.00 -6.65
N HIS A 218 -5.20 20.92 -6.21
CA HIS A 218 -5.52 20.27 -4.94
C HIS A 218 -5.07 21.13 -3.76
N VAL A 219 -5.88 21.16 -2.68
CA VAL A 219 -5.59 21.94 -1.46
C VAL A 219 -4.31 21.47 -0.76
N ASN A 220 -4.04 20.17 -0.81
CA ASN A 220 -2.85 19.59 -0.17
C ASN A 220 -1.62 19.74 -1.08
N GLY A 221 -0.63 20.54 -0.64
CA GLY A 221 0.62 20.77 -1.36
C GLY A 221 1.44 19.52 -1.65
N SER A 222 1.32 18.46 -0.84
CA SER A 222 2.01 17.17 -1.11
C SER A 222 1.46 16.49 -2.35
N VAL A 223 0.14 16.57 -2.60
CA VAL A 223 -0.49 16.04 -3.81
C VAL A 223 -0.02 16.85 -5.03
N VAL A 224 -0.03 18.18 -4.91
CA VAL A 224 0.45 19.08 -5.99
C VAL A 224 1.91 18.78 -6.34
N LEU A 225 2.78 18.68 -5.34
CA LEU A 225 4.20 18.38 -5.56
C LEU A 225 4.40 17.02 -6.26
N ALA A 226 3.67 15.99 -5.83
CA ALA A 226 3.71 14.68 -6.45
C ALA A 226 3.21 14.70 -7.90
N ALA A 227 2.13 15.45 -8.17
CA ALA A 227 1.58 15.63 -9.51
C ALA A 227 2.56 16.35 -10.46
N VAL A 228 3.17 17.44 -9.99
CA VAL A 228 4.21 18.17 -10.76
C VAL A 228 5.36 17.24 -11.08
N LYS A 229 5.80 16.41 -10.14
CA LYS A 229 6.88 15.44 -10.34
C LYS A 229 6.55 14.44 -11.46
N VAL A 230 5.31 13.92 -11.52
CA VAL A 230 4.87 13.01 -12.59
C VAL A 230 4.96 13.71 -13.95
N CYS A 231 4.34 14.87 -14.10
CA CYS A 231 4.32 15.59 -15.38
C CYS A 231 5.72 16.01 -15.82
N PHE A 232 6.57 16.46 -14.89
CA PHE A 232 7.95 16.84 -15.20
C PHE A 232 8.76 15.64 -15.72
N LEU A 233 8.71 14.50 -15.01
CA LEU A 233 9.46 13.29 -15.40
C LEU A 233 8.94 12.69 -16.70
N SER A 234 7.63 12.67 -16.93
CA SER A 234 7.04 12.22 -18.19
C SER A 234 7.50 13.10 -19.36
N SER A 235 7.42 14.43 -19.22
CA SER A 235 7.88 15.37 -20.26
C SER A 235 9.38 15.31 -20.51
N PHE A 236 10.18 15.12 -19.47
CA PHE A 236 11.64 15.00 -19.60
C PHE A 236 12.06 13.73 -20.35
N ARG A 237 11.41 12.60 -20.03
CA ARG A 237 11.66 11.30 -20.67
C ARG A 237 11.24 11.29 -22.15
N SER A 238 10.11 11.93 -22.48
CA SER A 238 9.64 12.11 -23.86
C SER A 238 10.65 12.91 -24.69
N ARG A 239 11.25 13.98 -24.13
CA ARG A 239 12.30 14.76 -24.80
C ARG A 239 13.57 13.96 -25.10
N ILE A 240 13.99 13.07 -24.21
CA ILE A 240 15.17 12.22 -24.42
C ILE A 240 14.93 11.24 -25.56
N LYS A 241 13.69 10.78 -25.75
CA LYS A 241 13.29 9.90 -26.86
C LYS A 241 13.12 10.62 -28.21
N GLY A 242 13.34 11.94 -28.27
CA GLY A 242 13.34 12.72 -29.51
C GLY A 242 11.96 13.15 -30.04
N SER A 243 10.92 13.07 -29.21
CA SER A 243 9.56 13.44 -29.57
C SER A 243 9.22 14.92 -29.27
N PRO A 244 8.45 15.63 -30.13
CA PRO A 244 8.06 17.01 -29.89
C PRO A 244 7.01 17.12 -28.79
N ARG A 245 7.17 18.13 -27.97
CA ARG A 245 6.47 18.57 -26.77
C ARG A 245 5.01 18.10 -26.62
N PRO A 246 4.65 17.26 -25.62
CA PRO A 246 3.30 17.24 -25.07
C PRO A 246 3.21 18.08 -23.78
N CYS A 247 2.07 18.66 -23.54
CA CYS A 247 1.49 19.05 -22.24
C CYS A 247 1.66 20.47 -21.68
N PHE A 248 2.42 21.42 -22.25
CA PHE A 248 2.44 22.80 -21.68
C PHE A 248 1.81 23.86 -22.58
N ARG A 249 0.82 23.51 -23.42
CA ARG A 249 0.15 24.50 -24.29
C ARG A 249 -1.07 25.17 -23.68
N SER A 250 -1.48 24.82 -22.46
CA SER A 250 -2.70 25.37 -21.83
C SER A 250 -2.57 25.51 -20.30
N LEU A 251 -1.49 26.14 -19.82
CA LEU A 251 -1.46 26.73 -18.48
C LEU A 251 -1.32 28.23 -18.63
#